data_004a8cadd24dc1ec04a91e26a61363ff
#
_entry.id   004a8cadd24dc1ec04a91e26a61363ff
#
_cell.length_a   1.000
_cell.length_b   1.000
_cell.length_c   1.000
_cell.angle_alpha   90.00
_cell.angle_beta   90.00
_cell.angle_gamma   90.00
#
_symmetry.space_group_name_H-M   'P 1'
#
loop_
_entity.id
_entity.type
_entity.pdbx_description
1 polymer ?
#
loop_
_entity_poly.entity_id
_entity_poly.type
_entity_poly.pdbx_seq_one_letter_code
_entity_poly.pdbx_strand_id
1 'polypeptide(L)'
;MKHFAMAALIVAIVMGFQTVTQLGTSAPNPSTSVITSVMVHEAARQDVSPPFSELEPVSVDSATTTETPQHALAPESEAEEQRPTPTPTPQMTPVTPASAAVEQTTQGSKPAPVIAASFDGLGFGFEGPQGLANLRNPSDNTLAVGPDHVVQIVNTRMAVFSKKGKRFDITGKILLGPVVTRAVFSGFGGQCEARNNGDAVVRYDQLAKRWLIVMPIFARGPVRTDQPKVGASGEPAAQSPPGKADQPGAAVQLVPPPQANPADPNRAGASNVGQGPYSMCYAVSVDSDPLGKYYRYEFLRPFFPDYPRPAVWPDGYYVPTSTSDDIIQKHACVVDRDSMLKGLAATEQCFVIDGVNFLNNADLDGTVLPPSGAPNIMMAAGGAQLKGILEDDQIFYWKFHVDWQTPANTKISGPFPIKVAPYQYLCGGQLTDCVPQPGTDRRLDAQGDKIMARLIYRKVKGKESIVAVHSVNTSAKGGGVRWYEFRLDKNGDPKVHQQGTYAPDSAFRWMASPAMDRNGNIGIGYSFGGTPNFPGQRFAARLANDPLGQLTLKEAVLAEGESVQNVMRWQDYTQTAVDPSDDCTMWYVGDYLKKGSANYSSRIGAFRLPGCK
;
A
#
# COMPACT_ATOMS: atom_id res chain seq x y z
N MET A 1 -32.54 -9.81 -90.35
CA MET A 1 -32.17 -8.94 -91.49
C MET A 1 -31.56 -7.65 -90.95
N LYS A 2 -30.37 -7.40 -91.44
CA LYS A 2 -29.67 -6.10 -91.54
C LYS A 2 -29.54 -5.18 -90.29
N HIS A 3 -28.35 -5.18 -89.72
CA HIS A 3 -27.35 -4.10 -89.74
C HIS A 3 -27.81 -2.66 -89.45
N PHE A 4 -27.26 -2.02 -88.47
CA PHE A 4 -26.39 -0.86 -88.62
C PHE A 4 -25.62 -0.58 -87.30
N ALA A 5 -24.30 -0.48 -87.44
CA ALA A 5 -23.39 -0.05 -86.41
C ALA A 5 -23.38 1.48 -86.31
N MET A 6 -23.25 2.01 -85.11
CA MET A 6 -22.91 3.41 -84.90
C MET A 6 -21.88 3.52 -83.80
N ALA A 7 -20.68 3.92 -84.15
CA ALA A 7 -19.55 4.15 -83.28
C ALA A 7 -19.81 5.45 -82.46
N ALA A 8 -19.69 5.38 -81.18
CA ALA A 8 -19.63 6.56 -80.30
C ALA A 8 -18.26 6.60 -79.61
N LEU A 9 -17.54 7.66 -79.90
CA LEU A 9 -16.21 8.03 -79.36
C LEU A 9 -16.38 8.41 -77.87
N ILE A 10 -15.83 7.63 -76.96
CA ILE A 10 -15.76 7.99 -75.53
C ILE A 10 -14.35 8.51 -75.24
N VAL A 11 -14.27 9.80 -74.92
CA VAL A 11 -13.11 10.47 -74.36
C VAL A 11 -12.90 9.99 -72.95
N ALA A 12 -11.86 9.25 -72.68
CA ALA A 12 -11.45 8.85 -71.33
C ALA A 12 -10.75 10.02 -70.63
N ILE A 13 -11.45 10.61 -69.65
CA ILE A 13 -10.80 11.51 -68.69
C ILE A 13 -10.13 10.62 -67.63
N VAL A 14 -8.81 10.57 -67.62
CA VAL A 14 -8.00 9.93 -66.59
C VAL A 14 -8.02 10.87 -65.39
N MET A 15 -8.90 10.62 -64.40
CA MET A 15 -8.76 11.17 -63.06
C MET A 15 -7.75 10.32 -62.29
N GLY A 16 -6.54 10.87 -62.10
CA GLY A 16 -5.56 10.28 -61.21
C GLY A 16 -6.07 10.28 -59.75
N PHE A 17 -6.45 9.13 -59.26
CA PHE A 17 -6.60 8.92 -57.82
C PHE A 17 -5.20 8.86 -57.22
N GLN A 18 -4.77 9.94 -56.57
CA GLN A 18 -3.68 9.88 -55.62
C GLN A 18 -4.18 9.10 -54.41
N THR A 19 -3.73 7.87 -54.24
CA THR A 19 -3.84 7.13 -52.98
C THR A 19 -2.96 7.84 -51.96
N VAL A 20 -3.60 8.62 -51.07
CA VAL A 20 -3.00 9.08 -49.85
C VAL A 20 -2.80 7.84 -49.00
N THR A 21 -1.60 7.29 -49.01
CA THR A 21 -1.17 6.35 -47.97
C THR A 21 -1.20 7.12 -46.65
N GLN A 22 -2.25 6.89 -45.84
CA GLN A 22 -2.20 7.21 -44.42
C GLN A 22 -1.05 6.38 -43.85
N LEU A 23 0.06 7.05 -43.60
CA LEU A 23 1.06 6.59 -42.68
C LEU A 23 0.31 6.42 -41.36
N GLY A 24 -0.03 5.18 -41.00
CA GLY A 24 -0.46 4.83 -39.70
C GLY A 24 0.58 5.34 -38.71
N THR A 25 0.22 6.37 -37.95
CA THR A 25 0.95 6.70 -36.75
C THR A 25 0.77 5.49 -35.85
N SER A 26 1.78 4.61 -35.82
CA SER A 26 1.90 3.64 -34.74
C SER A 26 1.79 4.44 -33.45
N ALA A 27 0.81 4.09 -32.61
CA ALA A 27 0.76 4.58 -31.25
C ALA A 27 2.16 4.42 -30.65
N PRO A 28 2.70 5.42 -29.95
CA PRO A 28 3.99 5.27 -29.31
C PRO A 28 3.92 4.01 -28.46
N ASN A 29 4.85 3.09 -28.65
CA ASN A 29 5.05 1.98 -27.73
C ASN A 29 5.05 2.57 -26.34
N PRO A 30 4.30 1.99 -25.37
CA PRO A 30 4.36 2.45 -23.99
C PRO A 30 5.83 2.52 -23.63
N SER A 31 6.27 3.70 -23.21
CA SER A 31 7.66 3.92 -22.82
C SER A 31 7.95 2.88 -21.75
N THR A 32 8.82 1.94 -22.05
CA THR A 32 9.27 0.91 -21.11
C THR A 32 9.74 1.65 -19.86
N SER A 33 9.14 1.34 -18.72
CA SER A 33 9.58 1.89 -17.44
C SER A 33 11.08 1.62 -17.30
N VAL A 34 11.87 2.67 -17.16
CA VAL A 34 13.33 2.53 -17.04
C VAL A 34 13.61 1.92 -15.68
N ILE A 35 13.89 0.63 -15.68
CA ILE A 35 14.36 -0.06 -14.48
C ILE A 35 15.86 0.20 -14.41
N THR A 36 16.31 0.90 -13.37
CA THR A 36 17.74 1.12 -13.10
C THR A 36 18.42 -0.22 -12.76
N SER A 37 19.73 -0.25 -12.76
CA SER A 37 20.49 -1.39 -12.24
C SER A 37 20.16 -1.61 -10.75
N VAL A 38 20.27 -2.86 -10.28
CA VAL A 38 20.07 -3.18 -8.87
C VAL A 38 21.05 -2.38 -8.00
N MET A 39 20.50 -1.76 -6.96
CA MET A 39 21.26 -1.12 -5.88
C MET A 39 21.26 -2.06 -4.69
N VAL A 40 22.44 -2.31 -4.11
CA VAL A 40 22.59 -3.18 -2.93
C VAL A 40 23.02 -2.31 -1.76
N HIS A 41 22.30 -2.38 -0.65
CA HIS A 41 22.62 -1.65 0.56
C HIS A 41 22.79 -2.63 1.73
N GLU A 42 23.82 -2.43 2.53
CA GLU A 42 23.98 -3.11 3.81
C GLU A 42 23.22 -2.33 4.90
N ALA A 43 22.81 -3.03 5.96
CA ALA A 43 22.23 -2.38 7.12
C ALA A 43 23.27 -1.42 7.75
N ALA A 44 22.91 -0.15 7.86
CA ALA A 44 23.76 0.88 8.48
C ALA A 44 23.89 0.68 9.99
N ARG A 45 22.89 0.04 10.60
CA ARG A 45 22.86 -0.38 12.01
C ARG A 45 22.08 -1.66 12.14
N GLN A 46 22.49 -2.51 13.10
CA GLN A 46 21.72 -3.67 13.53
C GLN A 46 22.05 -4.02 14.97
N ASP A 47 21.07 -4.53 15.70
CA ASP A 47 21.24 -5.06 17.04
C ASP A 47 20.10 -6.02 17.42
N VAL A 48 20.10 -6.44 18.68
CA VAL A 48 18.99 -7.16 19.32
C VAL A 48 18.50 -6.33 20.50
N SER A 49 17.21 -6.01 20.52
CA SER A 49 16.63 -5.23 21.61
C SER A 49 16.54 -6.02 22.92
N PRO A 50 16.44 -5.36 24.09
CA PRO A 50 15.78 -5.94 25.25
C PRO A 50 14.33 -6.34 24.91
N PRO A 51 13.64 -7.15 25.76
CA PRO A 51 12.21 -7.37 25.59
C PRO A 51 11.44 -6.05 25.52
N PHE A 52 10.51 -5.93 24.59
CA PHE A 52 9.75 -4.69 24.42
C PHE A 52 8.95 -4.33 25.68
N SER A 53 8.51 -5.34 26.44
CA SER A 53 7.85 -5.16 27.73
C SER A 53 8.75 -4.53 28.83
N GLU A 54 10.08 -4.56 28.65
CA GLU A 54 11.08 -4.01 29.58
C GLU A 54 11.59 -2.64 29.13
N LEU A 55 11.35 -2.25 27.87
CA LEU A 55 11.67 -0.92 27.38
C LEU A 55 10.76 0.09 28.09
N GLU A 56 11.35 1.15 28.64
CA GLU A 56 10.54 2.24 29.18
C GLU A 56 9.60 2.75 28.08
N PRO A 57 8.27 2.65 28.25
CA PRO A 57 7.36 3.17 27.26
C PRO A 57 7.56 4.68 27.20
N VAL A 58 8.11 5.16 26.08
CA VAL A 58 8.15 6.59 25.83
C VAL A 58 6.70 7.06 25.75
N SER A 59 6.26 7.75 26.82
CA SER A 59 4.90 8.26 26.90
C SER A 59 4.66 9.26 25.77
N VAL A 60 3.42 9.33 25.31
CA VAL A 60 3.00 10.24 24.25
C VAL A 60 3.38 11.69 24.56
N ASP A 61 3.33 12.10 25.85
CA ASP A 61 3.61 13.46 26.29
C ASP A 61 5.10 13.82 26.30
N SER A 62 6.02 12.85 26.50
CA SER A 62 7.45 13.12 26.46
C SER A 62 8.01 13.27 25.03
N ALA A 63 7.30 12.80 24.01
CA ALA A 63 7.70 12.93 22.61
C ALA A 63 7.48 14.37 22.06
N THR A 64 6.60 15.17 22.69
CA THR A 64 6.32 16.54 22.27
C THR A 64 7.39 17.54 22.68
N THR A 65 8.28 17.20 23.64
CA THR A 65 9.30 18.13 24.16
C THR A 65 10.65 18.05 23.48
N THR A 66 10.92 17.06 22.64
CA THR A 66 12.20 16.90 21.93
C THR A 66 12.14 17.17 20.42
N GLU A 67 10.98 17.41 19.86
CA GLU A 67 10.86 17.95 18.51
C GLU A 67 11.11 19.46 18.60
N THR A 68 12.35 19.86 18.34
CA THR A 68 12.70 21.29 18.20
C THR A 68 11.80 21.91 17.12
N PRO A 69 11.11 23.05 17.38
CA PRO A 69 10.12 23.62 16.45
C PRO A 69 10.70 24.11 15.12
N GLN A 70 11.99 23.94 14.85
CA GLN A 70 12.66 24.56 13.72
C GLN A 70 12.77 23.71 12.45
N HIS A 71 12.38 22.45 12.44
CA HIS A 71 12.29 21.59 11.24
C HIS A 71 11.21 20.51 11.38
N ALA A 72 10.08 20.82 12.01
CA ALA A 72 8.89 20.11 11.65
C ALA A 72 8.60 20.52 10.19
N LEU A 73 8.95 19.63 9.25
CA LEU A 73 8.26 19.62 7.97
C LEU A 73 6.78 19.60 8.37
N ALA A 74 6.04 20.64 7.97
CA ALA A 74 4.60 20.65 8.19
C ALA A 74 4.11 19.26 7.73
N PRO A 75 3.46 18.46 8.60
CA PRO A 75 2.87 17.23 8.13
C PRO A 75 2.03 17.61 6.92
N GLU A 76 1.99 16.76 5.88
CA GLU A 76 1.11 16.98 4.73
C GLU A 76 -0.28 17.45 5.15
N SER A 77 -0.77 16.96 6.30
CA SER A 77 -2.01 17.37 6.93
C SER A 77 -2.08 18.85 7.32
N GLU A 78 -1.01 19.48 7.79
CA GLU A 78 -1.07 20.88 8.27
C GLU A 78 -1.13 21.87 7.10
N ALA A 79 -0.46 21.58 5.98
CA ALA A 79 -0.55 22.42 4.78
C ALA A 79 -1.93 22.31 4.10
N GLU A 80 -2.59 21.15 4.20
CA GLU A 80 -3.93 20.94 3.66
C GLU A 80 -5.03 21.38 4.62
N GLU A 81 -4.83 21.28 5.92
CA GLU A 81 -5.75 21.84 6.93
C GLU A 81 -5.90 23.36 6.81
N GLN A 82 -4.88 24.05 6.33
CA GLN A 82 -4.86 25.51 6.17
C GLN A 82 -5.40 26.01 4.82
N ARG A 83 -5.85 25.14 3.91
CA ARG A 83 -6.47 25.59 2.66
C ARG A 83 -7.82 26.27 2.93
N PRO A 84 -7.92 27.61 2.84
CA PRO A 84 -9.14 28.33 3.19
C PRO A 84 -10.22 28.28 2.09
N THR A 85 -9.94 27.69 0.94
CA THR A 85 -10.86 27.66 -0.20
C THR A 85 -11.36 26.23 -0.44
N PRO A 86 -12.69 26.02 -0.52
CA PRO A 86 -13.22 24.74 -0.96
C PRO A 86 -12.68 24.44 -2.36
N THR A 87 -11.92 23.37 -2.50
CA THR A 87 -11.60 22.84 -3.83
C THR A 87 -12.93 22.50 -4.51
N PRO A 88 -13.16 22.88 -5.78
CA PRO A 88 -14.38 22.51 -6.46
C PRO A 88 -14.61 21.01 -6.30
N THR A 89 -15.81 20.63 -5.85
CA THR A 89 -16.16 19.19 -5.73
C THR A 89 -15.86 18.52 -7.05
N PRO A 90 -14.99 17.48 -7.08
CA PRO A 90 -14.69 16.77 -8.31
C PRO A 90 -16.01 16.28 -8.91
N GLN A 91 -16.30 16.66 -10.15
CA GLN A 91 -17.45 16.09 -10.85
C GLN A 91 -17.15 14.62 -11.07
N MET A 92 -17.98 13.76 -10.48
CA MET A 92 -17.88 12.33 -10.74
C MET A 92 -18.12 12.09 -12.24
N THR A 93 -17.08 11.64 -12.93
CA THR A 93 -17.16 11.34 -14.35
C THR A 93 -18.17 10.21 -14.56
N PRO A 94 -19.07 10.31 -15.57
CA PRO A 94 -20.07 9.27 -15.84
C PRO A 94 -19.42 7.91 -16.08
N VAL A 95 -19.97 6.88 -15.47
CA VAL A 95 -19.50 5.49 -15.61
C VAL A 95 -19.88 4.95 -16.98
N THR A 96 -18.93 4.33 -17.69
CA THR A 96 -19.20 3.71 -18.99
C THR A 96 -20.10 2.46 -18.85
N PRO A 97 -20.87 2.08 -19.87
CA PRO A 97 -21.66 0.84 -19.85
C PRO A 97 -20.81 -0.41 -19.55
N ALA A 98 -19.58 -0.45 -20.05
CA ALA A 98 -18.67 -1.57 -19.82
C ALA A 98 -18.15 -1.63 -18.34
N SER A 99 -17.98 -0.49 -17.69
CA SER A 99 -17.68 -0.42 -16.25
C SER A 99 -18.90 -0.85 -15.42
N ALA A 100 -20.10 -0.35 -15.77
CA ALA A 100 -21.36 -0.69 -15.09
C ALA A 100 -21.72 -2.18 -15.21
N ALA A 101 -21.30 -2.86 -16.28
CA ALA A 101 -21.61 -4.28 -16.52
C ALA A 101 -21.03 -5.23 -15.46
N VAL A 102 -20.04 -4.79 -14.69
CA VAL A 102 -19.45 -5.58 -13.59
C VAL A 102 -19.85 -5.03 -12.21
N GLU A 103 -20.81 -4.12 -12.14
CA GLU A 103 -21.35 -3.63 -10.87
C GLU A 103 -22.36 -4.62 -10.28
N GLN A 104 -22.16 -4.93 -9.01
CA GLN A 104 -23.15 -5.61 -8.19
C GLN A 104 -24.02 -4.55 -7.51
N THR A 105 -25.24 -4.36 -8.03
CA THR A 105 -26.18 -3.31 -7.62
C THR A 105 -27.17 -3.76 -6.53
N THR A 106 -26.95 -4.93 -5.94
CA THR A 106 -27.76 -5.47 -4.84
C THR A 106 -26.85 -6.10 -3.80
N GLN A 107 -27.28 -6.07 -2.54
CA GLN A 107 -26.58 -6.80 -1.50
C GLN A 107 -26.62 -8.32 -1.74
N GLY A 108 -25.64 -9.02 -1.17
CA GLY A 108 -25.66 -10.47 -1.14
C GLY A 108 -26.91 -11.01 -0.42
N SER A 109 -27.39 -12.17 -0.84
CA SER A 109 -28.59 -12.81 -0.26
C SER A 109 -28.29 -13.82 0.85
N LYS A 110 -27.04 -14.29 0.95
CA LYS A 110 -26.60 -15.23 2.00
C LYS A 110 -26.44 -14.52 3.34
N PRO A 111 -26.52 -15.24 4.46
CA PRO A 111 -26.28 -14.64 5.77
C PRO A 111 -24.95 -13.89 5.84
N ALA A 112 -24.93 -12.76 6.55
CA ALA A 112 -23.73 -11.98 6.77
C ALA A 112 -22.64 -12.80 7.49
N PRO A 113 -21.36 -12.45 7.32
CA PRO A 113 -20.28 -13.02 8.12
C PRO A 113 -20.56 -12.86 9.62
N VAL A 114 -20.17 -13.87 10.40
CA VAL A 114 -20.29 -13.80 11.87
C VAL A 114 -19.17 -12.94 12.43
N ILE A 115 -19.52 -11.90 13.18
CA ILE A 115 -18.54 -11.12 13.93
C ILE A 115 -18.13 -11.92 15.16
N ALA A 116 -16.90 -12.43 15.16
CA ALA A 116 -16.33 -13.26 16.21
C ALA A 116 -15.70 -12.42 17.34
N ALA A 117 -15.22 -11.22 17.02
CA ALA A 117 -14.73 -10.23 17.98
C ALA A 117 -14.89 -8.82 17.39
N SER A 118 -15.11 -7.84 18.27
CA SER A 118 -15.16 -6.43 17.90
C SER A 118 -14.81 -5.58 19.11
N PHE A 119 -13.84 -4.68 18.98
CA PHE A 119 -13.38 -3.78 20.03
C PHE A 119 -12.76 -2.52 19.43
N ASP A 120 -12.70 -1.44 20.24
CA ASP A 120 -12.05 -0.21 19.82
C ASP A 120 -10.52 -0.37 19.79
N GLY A 121 -9.92 0.10 18.73
CA GLY A 121 -8.49 0.29 18.60
C GLY A 121 -8.06 1.73 18.91
N LEU A 122 -6.83 2.06 18.55
CA LEU A 122 -6.27 3.40 18.68
C LEU A 122 -7.15 4.42 17.96
N GLY A 123 -7.40 5.55 18.61
CA GLY A 123 -8.26 6.60 18.08
C GLY A 123 -8.78 7.51 19.17
N PHE A 124 -9.76 8.34 18.85
CA PHE A 124 -10.38 9.25 19.82
C PHE A 124 -11.00 8.49 21.00
N GLY A 125 -10.61 8.91 22.22
CA GLY A 125 -11.08 8.29 23.46
C GLY A 125 -10.43 6.93 23.77
N PHE A 126 -9.38 6.55 23.07
CA PHE A 126 -8.60 5.37 23.44
C PHE A 126 -7.71 5.68 24.65
N GLU A 127 -7.88 4.89 25.70
CA GLU A 127 -7.07 4.93 26.92
C GLU A 127 -6.51 3.54 27.20
N GLY A 128 -5.20 3.47 27.44
CA GLY A 128 -4.51 2.22 27.75
C GLY A 128 -3.56 2.38 28.92
N PRO A 129 -2.75 1.34 29.21
CA PRO A 129 -1.80 1.36 30.33
C PRO A 129 -0.80 2.52 30.29
N GLN A 130 -0.54 3.10 29.11
CA GLN A 130 0.37 4.22 28.92
C GLN A 130 -0.36 5.55 28.68
N GLY A 131 -1.63 5.66 29.07
CA GLY A 131 -2.41 6.90 29.04
C GLY A 131 -3.34 7.03 27.85
N LEU A 132 -3.63 8.28 27.46
CA LEU A 132 -4.52 8.62 26.35
C LEU A 132 -3.77 8.66 25.02
N ALA A 133 -4.43 8.27 23.93
CA ALA A 133 -3.89 8.42 22.60
C ALA A 133 -3.95 9.89 22.15
N ASN A 134 -2.81 10.45 21.79
CA ASN A 134 -2.73 11.69 21.02
C ASN A 134 -2.71 11.32 19.53
N LEU A 135 -3.62 11.86 18.74
CA LEU A 135 -3.91 11.42 17.39
C LEU A 135 -3.36 12.40 16.35
N ARG A 136 -2.92 11.85 15.24
CA ARG A 136 -2.63 12.59 14.00
C ARG A 136 -3.54 12.05 12.90
N ASN A 137 -3.88 12.89 11.94
CA ASN A 137 -4.68 12.55 10.77
C ASN A 137 -3.80 12.69 9.52
N PRO A 138 -3.84 11.73 8.59
CA PRO A 138 -4.66 10.51 8.56
C PRO A 138 -4.20 9.45 9.56
N SER A 139 -5.02 8.37 9.73
CA SER A 139 -4.72 7.31 10.70
C SER A 139 -3.66 6.32 10.24
N ASP A 140 -3.46 6.15 8.95
CA ASP A 140 -2.52 5.17 8.36
C ASP A 140 -2.68 3.79 9.00
N ASN A 141 -3.91 3.33 9.06
CA ASN A 141 -4.32 2.26 9.97
C ASN A 141 -3.84 0.90 9.51
N THR A 142 -3.02 0.24 10.32
CA THR A 142 -2.54 -1.12 10.07
C THR A 142 -2.75 -2.04 11.25
N LEU A 143 -2.96 -3.32 10.96
CA LEU A 143 -3.03 -4.36 11.99
C LEU A 143 -2.36 -5.64 11.52
N ALA A 144 -1.83 -6.38 12.48
CA ALA A 144 -1.42 -7.76 12.27
C ALA A 144 -1.90 -8.65 13.41
N VAL A 145 -2.08 -9.93 13.11
CA VAL A 145 -2.62 -10.91 14.07
C VAL A 145 -1.68 -12.09 14.17
N GLY A 146 -1.26 -12.38 15.39
CA GLY A 146 -0.49 -13.56 15.75
C GLY A 146 -1.33 -14.62 16.46
N PRO A 147 -0.70 -15.65 17.05
CA PRO A 147 -1.43 -16.71 17.75
C PRO A 147 -2.23 -16.22 18.95
N ASP A 148 -1.69 -15.28 19.73
CA ASP A 148 -2.24 -14.82 20.99
C ASP A 148 -2.43 -13.30 21.09
N HIS A 149 -2.01 -12.56 20.07
CA HIS A 149 -1.99 -11.09 20.09
C HIS A 149 -2.54 -10.49 18.80
N VAL A 150 -3.04 -9.25 18.95
CA VAL A 150 -3.29 -8.32 17.83
C VAL A 150 -2.42 -7.10 18.08
N VAL A 151 -1.69 -6.67 17.06
CA VAL A 151 -0.90 -5.43 17.08
C VAL A 151 -1.50 -4.46 16.08
N GLN A 152 -1.76 -3.24 16.53
CA GLN A 152 -2.23 -2.13 15.70
C GLN A 152 -1.22 -1.01 15.72
N ILE A 153 -0.99 -0.41 14.55
CA ILE A 153 -0.27 0.85 14.40
C ILE A 153 -1.20 1.84 13.70
N VAL A 154 -1.29 3.03 14.24
CA VAL A 154 -1.93 4.18 13.61
C VAL A 154 -0.94 5.33 13.58
N ASN A 155 -0.62 5.80 12.37
CA ASN A 155 0.35 6.86 12.14
C ASN A 155 1.61 6.67 13.02
N THR A 156 1.76 7.46 14.08
CA THR A 156 2.93 7.45 14.98
C THR A 156 2.71 6.69 16.28
N ARG A 157 1.64 5.92 16.40
CA ARG A 157 1.24 5.23 17.66
C ARG A 157 1.03 3.75 17.44
N MET A 158 1.31 2.96 18.49
CA MET A 158 1.15 1.51 18.49
C MET A 158 0.44 1.04 19.76
N ALA A 159 -0.34 -0.04 19.62
CA ALA A 159 -0.92 -0.78 20.74
C ALA A 159 -0.89 -2.29 20.48
N VAL A 160 -0.78 -3.05 21.56
CA VAL A 160 -0.84 -4.52 21.58
C VAL A 160 -2.03 -4.95 22.39
N PHE A 161 -2.85 -5.83 21.80
CA PHE A 161 -4.06 -6.37 22.41
C PHE A 161 -3.95 -7.89 22.58
N SER A 162 -4.61 -8.42 23.60
CA SER A 162 -4.80 -9.86 23.74
C SER A 162 -5.71 -10.42 22.65
N LYS A 163 -5.45 -11.65 22.24
CA LYS A 163 -6.37 -12.47 21.45
C LYS A 163 -6.69 -13.74 22.21
N LYS A 164 -7.98 -14.04 22.37
CA LYS A 164 -8.44 -15.25 23.04
C LYS A 164 -7.85 -16.50 22.37
N GLY A 165 -7.21 -17.32 23.16
CA GLY A 165 -6.51 -18.51 22.70
C GLY A 165 -5.87 -19.28 23.84
N LYS A 166 -4.65 -19.72 23.64
CA LYS A 166 -3.92 -20.48 24.68
C LYS A 166 -3.42 -19.61 25.82
N ARG A 167 -3.09 -18.35 25.54
CA ARG A 167 -2.46 -17.42 26.51
C ARG A 167 -3.46 -16.53 27.23
N PHE A 168 -4.56 -16.16 26.56
CA PHE A 168 -5.55 -15.23 27.09
C PHE A 168 -6.98 -15.76 26.96
N ASP A 169 -7.81 -15.46 27.94
CA ASP A 169 -9.24 -15.83 27.96
C ASP A 169 -10.13 -14.84 27.22
N ILE A 170 -9.62 -13.64 26.96
CA ILE A 170 -10.36 -12.52 26.36
C ILE A 170 -9.60 -11.92 25.17
N THR A 171 -10.36 -11.47 24.16
CA THR A 171 -9.85 -10.69 23.02
C THR A 171 -10.06 -9.20 23.28
N GLY A 172 -9.07 -8.35 22.89
CA GLY A 172 -9.19 -6.90 22.93
C GLY A 172 -8.79 -6.26 24.27
N LYS A 173 -8.24 -7.03 25.25
CA LYS A 173 -7.60 -6.41 26.41
C LYS A 173 -6.30 -5.74 25.96
N ILE A 174 -6.15 -4.46 26.30
CA ILE A 174 -4.94 -3.69 26.00
C ILE A 174 -3.81 -4.19 26.89
N LEU A 175 -2.74 -4.68 26.29
CA LEU A 175 -1.55 -5.19 26.99
C LEU A 175 -0.44 -4.14 27.01
N LEU A 176 -0.35 -3.33 25.95
CA LEU A 176 0.59 -2.22 25.79
C LEU A 176 -0.05 -1.15 24.92
N GLY A 177 0.19 0.10 25.24
CA GLY A 177 -0.22 1.27 24.43
C GLY A 177 -1.20 2.20 25.12
N PRO A 178 -1.41 3.40 24.53
CA PRO A 178 -0.72 3.90 23.33
C PRO A 178 0.75 4.22 23.60
N VAL A 179 1.65 3.74 22.74
CA VAL A 179 3.07 4.12 22.77
C VAL A 179 3.48 4.69 21.41
N VAL A 180 4.52 5.52 21.36
CA VAL A 180 5.09 5.97 20.09
C VAL A 180 5.66 4.79 19.32
N THR A 181 5.50 4.74 18.00
CA THR A 181 5.96 3.60 17.18
C THR A 181 7.46 3.38 17.31
N ARG A 182 8.25 4.46 17.42
CA ARG A 182 9.71 4.36 17.61
C ARG A 182 10.12 3.70 18.94
N ALA A 183 9.21 3.48 19.90
CA ALA A 183 9.55 2.86 21.18
C ALA A 183 10.20 1.47 21.00
N VAL A 184 9.87 0.75 19.92
CA VAL A 184 10.53 -0.53 19.60
C VAL A 184 12.03 -0.35 19.28
N PHE A 185 12.46 0.87 18.93
CA PHE A 185 13.86 1.24 18.64
C PHE A 185 14.57 1.93 19.80
N SER A 186 14.00 1.99 21.01
CA SER A 186 14.66 2.59 22.17
C SER A 186 16.02 1.94 22.44
N GLY A 187 17.08 2.74 22.61
CA GLY A 187 18.46 2.29 22.78
C GLY A 187 19.17 1.81 21.51
N PHE A 188 18.52 1.89 20.33
CA PHE A 188 19.11 1.48 19.05
C PHE A 188 20.07 2.53 18.48
N GLY A 189 19.84 3.80 18.77
CA GLY A 189 20.54 4.94 18.19
C GLY A 189 20.09 5.29 16.79
N GLY A 190 20.70 6.33 16.22
CA GLY A 190 20.40 6.79 14.85
C GLY A 190 19.01 7.41 14.70
N GLN A 191 18.55 7.50 13.45
CA GLN A 191 17.27 8.15 13.14
C GLN A 191 16.07 7.32 13.59
N CYS A 192 16.20 5.99 13.59
CA CYS A 192 15.12 5.09 14.01
C CYS A 192 14.71 5.27 15.47
N GLU A 193 15.66 5.63 16.36
CA GLU A 193 15.35 5.98 17.75
C GLU A 193 14.93 7.45 17.88
N ALA A 194 15.63 8.35 17.18
CA ALA A 194 15.47 9.78 17.38
C ALA A 194 14.15 10.34 16.82
N ARG A 195 13.57 9.69 15.82
CA ARG A 195 12.42 10.19 15.07
C ARG A 195 11.21 9.27 15.17
N ASN A 196 10.02 9.85 15.07
CA ASN A 196 8.75 9.14 15.11
C ASN A 196 7.85 9.72 14.01
N ASN A 197 8.13 9.33 12.77
CA ASN A 197 7.35 9.76 11.62
C ASN A 197 6.16 8.82 11.38
N GLY A 198 5.23 9.23 10.53
CA GLY A 198 4.06 8.44 10.17
C GLY A 198 4.36 7.20 9.33
N ASP A 199 3.32 6.57 8.81
CA ASP A 199 3.36 5.47 7.84
C ASP A 199 4.01 4.17 8.31
N ALA A 200 4.17 3.99 9.61
CA ALA A 200 4.66 2.71 10.12
C ALA A 200 3.63 1.60 9.90
N VAL A 201 4.10 0.43 9.45
CA VAL A 201 3.27 -0.71 9.10
C VAL A 201 3.69 -1.94 9.88
N VAL A 202 2.71 -2.68 10.40
CA VAL A 202 2.94 -3.98 11.04
C VAL A 202 2.45 -5.12 10.16
N ARG A 203 3.24 -6.22 10.12
CA ARG A 203 2.89 -7.51 9.50
C ARG A 203 3.16 -8.65 10.47
N TYR A 204 2.46 -9.76 10.29
CA TYR A 204 2.79 -11.01 10.93
C TYR A 204 3.25 -12.02 9.87
N ASP A 205 4.52 -12.36 9.90
CA ASP A 205 5.10 -13.38 9.06
C ASP A 205 4.63 -14.76 9.53
N GLN A 206 3.62 -15.30 8.88
CA GLN A 206 3.01 -16.58 9.24
C GLN A 206 3.97 -17.78 9.02
N LEU A 207 4.92 -17.65 8.09
CA LEU A 207 5.91 -18.70 7.78
C LEU A 207 6.92 -18.83 8.92
N ALA A 208 7.41 -17.72 9.44
CA ALA A 208 8.41 -17.68 10.50
C ALA A 208 7.78 -17.54 11.90
N LYS A 209 6.50 -17.18 11.99
CA LYS A 209 5.79 -16.83 13.24
C LYS A 209 6.46 -15.64 13.94
N ARG A 210 6.67 -14.57 13.18
CA ARG A 210 7.36 -13.34 13.63
C ARG A 210 6.53 -12.11 13.31
N TRP A 211 6.67 -11.10 14.14
CA TRP A 211 6.17 -9.77 13.88
C TRP A 211 7.22 -8.99 13.09
N LEU A 212 6.78 -8.26 12.08
CA LEU A 212 7.58 -7.32 11.32
C LEU A 212 6.98 -5.94 11.49
N ILE A 213 7.77 -4.98 11.98
CA ILE A 213 7.42 -3.56 12.02
C ILE A 213 8.36 -2.84 11.06
N VAL A 214 7.80 -2.07 10.15
CA VAL A 214 8.53 -1.24 9.19
C VAL A 214 8.16 0.22 9.44
N MET A 215 9.14 1.07 9.67
CA MET A 215 8.94 2.48 9.98
C MET A 215 9.84 3.36 9.09
N PRO A 216 9.27 4.16 8.18
CA PRO A 216 10.04 5.14 7.42
C PRO A 216 10.40 6.34 8.28
N ILE A 217 11.51 7.01 7.96
CA ILE A 217 11.91 8.27 8.56
C ILE A 217 11.93 9.34 7.49
N PHE A 218 11.06 10.33 7.62
CA PHE A 218 10.83 11.38 6.62
C PHE A 218 11.85 12.53 6.69
N ALA A 219 12.63 12.62 7.76
CA ALA A 219 13.73 13.56 7.86
C ALA A 219 15.04 12.92 7.36
N ARG A 220 15.81 13.67 6.57
CA ARG A 220 17.16 13.22 6.18
C ARG A 220 18.09 13.22 7.39
N GLY A 221 18.85 12.16 7.53
CA GLY A 221 19.92 12.04 8.53
C GLY A 221 21.17 12.82 8.13
N PRO A 222 22.16 12.92 9.03
CA PRO A 222 23.46 13.48 8.70
C PRO A 222 24.18 12.62 7.66
N VAL A 223 24.97 13.26 6.80
CA VAL A 223 25.85 12.53 5.86
C VAL A 223 26.87 11.73 6.66
N ARG A 224 26.90 10.42 6.44
CA ARG A 224 27.94 9.57 7.02
C ARG A 224 29.20 9.64 6.16
N THR A 225 30.28 10.10 6.73
CA THR A 225 31.59 10.19 6.05
C THR A 225 32.39 8.89 6.12
N ASP A 226 31.93 7.94 6.92
CA ASP A 226 32.57 6.65 7.21
C ASP A 226 32.06 5.46 6.36
N GLN A 227 31.12 5.69 5.47
CA GLN A 227 30.67 4.62 4.57
C GLN A 227 31.63 4.44 3.38
N PRO A 228 32.00 3.21 3.01
CA PRO A 228 32.76 2.97 1.79
C PRO A 228 31.94 3.43 0.57
N LYS A 229 32.58 4.17 -0.32
CA LYS A 229 31.98 4.55 -1.60
C LYS A 229 31.76 3.27 -2.41
N VAL A 230 30.51 2.88 -2.60
CA VAL A 230 30.17 1.76 -3.47
C VAL A 230 30.38 2.21 -4.92
N GLY A 231 31.31 1.60 -5.60
CA GLY A 231 31.52 1.83 -7.03
C GLY A 231 30.36 1.29 -7.85
N ALA A 232 30.15 1.81 -9.05
CA ALA A 232 29.10 1.40 -9.98
C ALA A 232 29.13 -0.09 -10.38
N SER A 233 30.17 -0.84 -10.01
CA SER A 233 30.37 -2.27 -10.25
C SER A 233 30.10 -3.16 -9.04
N GLY A 234 29.72 -2.61 -7.90
CA GLY A 234 29.52 -3.42 -6.68
C GLY A 234 30.80 -4.01 -6.05
N GLU A 235 31.98 -3.67 -6.56
CA GLU A 235 33.24 -4.04 -5.95
C GLU A 235 33.69 -2.99 -4.92
N PRO A 236 34.19 -3.38 -3.73
CA PRO A 236 34.79 -2.44 -2.80
C PRO A 236 36.03 -1.82 -3.45
N ALA A 237 36.09 -0.48 -3.46
CA ALA A 237 37.24 0.23 -3.99
C ALA A 237 38.51 -0.20 -3.25
N ALA A 238 39.45 -0.82 -3.95
CA ALA A 238 40.76 -1.16 -3.39
C ALA A 238 41.43 0.11 -2.84
N GLN A 239 41.95 0.02 -1.61
CA GLN A 239 42.70 1.11 -0.99
C GLN A 239 43.92 1.40 -1.85
N SER A 240 43.97 2.56 -2.46
CA SER A 240 45.17 3.05 -3.13
C SER A 240 46.17 3.51 -2.07
N PRO A 241 47.48 3.21 -2.23
CA PRO A 241 48.51 3.69 -1.32
C PRO A 241 48.62 5.22 -1.35
N PRO A 242 49.04 5.85 -0.26
CA PRO A 242 49.08 7.31 -0.15
C PRO A 242 50.16 7.89 -1.07
N GLY A 243 49.73 8.67 -2.04
CA GLY A 243 50.67 9.47 -2.82
C GLY A 243 50.25 9.68 -4.28
N LYS A 244 49.47 10.68 -4.53
CA LYS A 244 49.48 11.71 -5.57
C LYS A 244 48.09 12.22 -5.81
N ALA A 245 47.86 13.47 -5.48
CA ALA A 245 46.73 14.23 -5.94
C ALA A 245 46.83 14.33 -7.46
N ASP A 246 45.73 13.94 -8.16
CA ASP A 246 45.25 14.67 -9.33
C ASP A 246 44.19 13.85 -10.10
N GLN A 247 43.19 14.54 -10.44
CA GLN A 247 42.07 14.27 -11.34
C GLN A 247 40.77 13.76 -10.65
N PRO A 248 39.64 14.48 -10.84
CA PRO A 248 38.33 14.07 -10.33
C PRO A 248 37.83 12.87 -11.12
N GLY A 249 37.82 11.71 -10.46
CA GLY A 249 37.13 10.53 -10.97
C GLY A 249 35.64 10.80 -11.11
N ALA A 250 35.07 10.35 -12.23
CA ALA A 250 33.65 10.53 -12.53
C ALA A 250 32.79 10.07 -11.35
N ALA A 251 32.18 11.03 -10.68
CA ALA A 251 31.12 10.77 -9.72
C ALA A 251 30.00 10.04 -10.47
N VAL A 252 29.50 8.95 -9.87
CA VAL A 252 28.23 8.38 -10.27
C VAL A 252 27.23 9.53 -10.19
N GLN A 253 26.78 10.03 -11.33
CA GLN A 253 25.72 11.00 -11.40
C GLN A 253 24.47 10.25 -10.92
N LEU A 254 24.10 10.48 -9.64
CA LEU A 254 22.70 10.34 -9.27
C LEU A 254 21.95 11.21 -10.25
N VAL A 255 21.10 10.60 -11.08
CA VAL A 255 20.20 11.37 -11.94
C VAL A 255 19.42 12.25 -10.97
N PRO A 256 19.59 13.59 -11.01
CA PRO A 256 18.81 14.43 -10.12
C PRO A 256 17.34 14.19 -10.48
N PRO A 257 16.46 14.12 -9.48
CA PRO A 257 15.03 14.08 -9.76
C PRO A 257 14.69 15.20 -10.73
N PRO A 258 13.78 15.01 -11.68
CA PRO A 258 13.35 16.06 -12.60
C PRO A 258 13.06 17.30 -11.78
N GLN A 259 13.65 18.43 -12.17
CA GLN A 259 13.62 19.66 -11.37
C GLN A 259 12.16 20.00 -11.09
N ALA A 260 11.77 19.84 -9.82
CA ALA A 260 10.49 20.32 -9.33
C ALA A 260 10.41 21.83 -9.58
N ASN A 261 9.22 22.31 -9.97
CA ASN A 261 8.99 23.74 -10.19
C ASN A 261 9.43 24.54 -8.93
N PRO A 262 10.42 25.44 -9.03
CA PRO A 262 10.99 26.11 -7.86
C PRO A 262 10.03 27.06 -7.11
N ALA A 263 8.79 27.18 -7.57
CA ALA A 263 7.82 28.15 -7.08
C ALA A 263 6.93 27.65 -5.93
N ASP A 264 7.06 26.38 -5.47
CA ASP A 264 6.28 25.90 -4.33
C ASP A 264 7.18 25.68 -3.10
N PRO A 265 7.16 26.62 -2.12
CA PRO A 265 7.98 26.52 -0.91
C PRO A 265 7.54 25.37 0.06
N ASN A 266 6.38 24.74 -0.18
CA ASN A 266 5.82 23.72 0.71
C ASN A 266 6.11 22.28 0.27
N ARG A 267 6.95 22.07 -0.74
CA ARG A 267 7.33 20.73 -1.21
C ARG A 267 8.36 20.10 -0.29
N ALA A 268 7.95 19.11 0.48
CA ALA A 268 8.79 18.40 1.44
C ALA A 268 10.06 17.77 0.82
N GLY A 269 10.07 17.52 -0.51
CA GLY A 269 11.23 16.97 -1.22
C GLY A 269 12.25 18.01 -1.72
N ALA A 270 11.85 19.25 -1.98
CA ALA A 270 12.71 20.23 -2.65
C ALA A 270 13.72 20.91 -1.72
N SER A 271 13.42 21.06 -0.42
CA SER A 271 14.28 21.74 0.55
C SER A 271 15.46 20.91 1.06
N ASN A 272 15.52 19.61 0.72
CA ASN A 272 16.50 18.67 1.28
C ASN A 272 17.52 18.12 0.26
N VAL A 273 17.57 18.67 -0.95
CA VAL A 273 18.58 18.30 -1.95
C VAL A 273 19.98 18.63 -1.39
N GLY A 274 20.83 17.59 -1.23
CA GLY A 274 22.19 17.71 -0.68
C GLY A 274 22.34 17.35 0.80
N GLN A 275 21.25 17.12 1.54
CA GLN A 275 21.31 16.55 2.89
C GLN A 275 21.43 15.02 2.84
N GLY A 276 21.84 14.36 3.91
CA GLY A 276 22.05 12.90 3.96
C GLY A 276 20.82 12.05 3.58
N PRO A 277 20.97 10.71 3.55
CA PRO A 277 19.91 9.80 3.16
C PRO A 277 18.78 9.75 4.19
N TYR A 278 17.62 9.19 3.77
CA TYR A 278 16.53 8.80 4.65
C TYR A 278 16.79 7.43 5.29
N SER A 279 16.19 7.18 6.44
CA SER A 279 16.27 5.86 7.09
C SER A 279 14.99 5.07 6.90
N MET A 280 15.15 3.77 6.62
CA MET A 280 14.10 2.76 6.74
C MET A 280 14.43 1.85 7.91
N CYS A 281 13.52 1.78 8.88
CA CYS A 281 13.70 1.07 10.13
C CYS A 281 12.88 -0.22 10.11
N TYR A 282 13.51 -1.33 10.44
CA TYR A 282 12.88 -2.65 10.50
C TYR A 282 13.09 -3.26 11.88
N ALA A 283 12.03 -3.82 12.45
CA ALA A 283 12.10 -4.62 13.64
C ALA A 283 11.40 -5.96 13.41
N VAL A 284 12.13 -7.07 13.55
CA VAL A 284 11.61 -8.43 13.41
C VAL A 284 11.67 -9.10 14.78
N SER A 285 10.52 -9.55 15.31
CA SER A 285 10.50 -10.20 16.63
C SER A 285 11.30 -11.50 16.64
N VAL A 286 11.95 -11.78 17.76
CA VAL A 286 12.75 -13.01 17.95
C VAL A 286 11.87 -14.26 18.02
N ASP A 287 10.63 -14.09 18.49
CA ASP A 287 9.62 -15.13 18.58
C ASP A 287 8.22 -14.61 18.24
N SER A 288 7.18 -15.35 18.58
CA SER A 288 5.78 -14.97 18.30
C SER A 288 5.17 -13.99 19.31
N ASP A 289 5.91 -13.57 20.34
CA ASP A 289 5.47 -12.58 21.31
C ASP A 289 5.84 -11.16 20.85
N PRO A 290 4.88 -10.28 20.56
CA PRO A 290 5.18 -8.90 20.16
C PRO A 290 5.77 -8.05 21.30
N LEU A 291 5.70 -8.52 22.54
CA LEU A 291 6.29 -7.86 23.70
C LEU A 291 7.70 -8.38 24.04
N GLY A 292 8.19 -9.36 23.25
CA GLY A 292 9.52 -9.94 23.36
C GLY A 292 10.62 -9.07 22.73
N LYS A 293 11.74 -9.70 22.43
CA LYS A 293 12.91 -9.07 21.79
C LYS A 293 12.70 -8.92 20.29
N TYR A 294 13.41 -7.95 19.71
CA TYR A 294 13.43 -7.70 18.27
C TYR A 294 14.84 -7.67 17.73
N TYR A 295 15.09 -8.26 16.58
CA TYR A 295 16.21 -7.96 15.70
C TYR A 295 15.87 -6.66 14.97
N ARG A 296 16.72 -5.63 15.12
CA ARG A 296 16.46 -4.29 14.59
C ARG A 296 17.50 -3.91 13.55
N TYR A 297 17.03 -3.21 12.51
CA TYR A 297 17.87 -2.83 11.36
C TYR A 297 17.50 -1.42 10.90
N GLU A 298 18.50 -0.65 10.48
CA GLU A 298 18.36 0.62 9.79
C GLU A 298 19.04 0.52 8.43
N PHE A 299 18.29 0.75 7.35
CA PHE A 299 18.81 0.89 6.00
C PHE A 299 18.72 2.34 5.57
N LEU A 300 19.76 2.83 4.87
CA LEU A 300 19.81 4.19 4.36
C LEU A 300 19.37 4.22 2.90
N ARG A 301 18.34 5.00 2.60
CA ARG A 301 17.77 5.13 1.25
C ARG A 301 17.96 6.54 0.71
N PRO A 302 18.24 6.71 -0.59
CA PRO A 302 18.47 8.04 -1.17
C PRO A 302 17.17 8.84 -1.36
N PHE A 303 16.01 8.16 -1.47
CA PHE A 303 14.72 8.75 -1.81
C PHE A 303 13.80 8.83 -0.60
N PHE A 304 12.83 9.76 -0.66
CA PHE A 304 11.80 9.94 0.36
C PHE A 304 10.94 8.67 0.48
N PRO A 305 10.93 7.99 1.64
CA PRO A 305 10.40 6.64 1.75
C PRO A 305 8.93 6.59 2.16
N ASP A 306 8.11 7.47 1.62
CA ASP A 306 6.69 7.56 1.93
C ASP A 306 5.91 6.31 1.48
N TYR A 307 4.79 6.08 2.12
CA TYR A 307 3.79 5.07 1.77
C TYR A 307 4.38 3.64 1.66
N PRO A 308 5.08 3.10 2.68
CA PRO A 308 5.64 1.75 2.61
C PRO A 308 4.55 0.69 2.56
N ARG A 309 4.76 -0.35 1.73
CA ARG A 309 3.82 -1.48 1.58
C ARG A 309 4.56 -2.80 1.79
N PRO A 310 4.97 -3.10 3.03
CA PRO A 310 5.68 -4.34 3.31
C PRO A 310 4.81 -5.56 3.00
N ALA A 311 5.42 -6.53 2.33
CA ALA A 311 4.86 -7.81 1.97
C ALA A 311 5.79 -8.94 2.39
N VAL A 312 5.24 -10.02 2.92
CA VAL A 312 5.99 -11.22 3.31
C VAL A 312 6.02 -12.17 2.12
N TRP A 313 7.22 -12.59 1.73
CA TRP A 313 7.46 -13.62 0.72
C TRP A 313 8.52 -14.61 1.22
N PRO A 314 8.58 -15.83 0.71
CA PRO A 314 9.52 -16.83 1.24
C PRO A 314 10.98 -16.39 1.22
N ASP A 315 11.40 -15.64 0.20
CA ASP A 315 12.78 -15.23 -0.05
C ASP A 315 13.11 -13.79 0.39
N GLY A 316 12.11 -13.00 0.84
CA GLY A 316 12.38 -11.62 1.26
C GLY A 316 11.18 -10.91 1.86
N TYR A 317 11.45 -9.78 2.51
CA TYR A 317 10.44 -8.76 2.84
C TYR A 317 10.47 -7.70 1.75
N TYR A 318 9.43 -7.62 0.93
CA TYR A 318 9.33 -6.67 -0.18
C TYR A 318 8.68 -5.38 0.32
N VAL A 319 9.36 -4.25 0.15
CA VAL A 319 8.90 -2.97 0.70
C VAL A 319 9.08 -1.85 -0.34
N PRO A 320 8.10 -1.68 -1.24
CA PRO A 320 8.08 -0.53 -2.13
C PRO A 320 7.75 0.74 -1.34
N THR A 321 8.40 1.84 -1.71
CA THR A 321 8.12 3.18 -1.17
C THR A 321 8.05 4.19 -2.30
N SER A 322 7.49 5.36 -2.05
CA SER A 322 7.60 6.52 -2.93
C SER A 322 9.05 6.98 -3.04
N THR A 323 9.33 7.87 -3.99
CA THR A 323 10.61 8.56 -4.11
C THR A 323 10.48 10.04 -3.79
N SER A 324 9.25 10.56 -3.83
CA SER A 324 8.80 11.91 -3.43
C SER A 324 7.31 12.02 -3.79
N ASP A 325 6.61 12.99 -3.24
CA ASP A 325 5.18 13.20 -3.50
C ASP A 325 4.86 13.61 -4.95
N ASP A 326 5.83 14.21 -5.63
CA ASP A 326 5.66 14.76 -6.98
C ASP A 326 6.22 13.89 -8.10
N ILE A 327 6.87 12.80 -7.77
CA ILE A 327 7.57 11.97 -8.75
C ILE A 327 6.82 10.65 -8.91
N ILE A 328 6.36 10.40 -10.14
CA ILE A 328 5.74 9.12 -10.51
C ILE A 328 6.84 8.05 -10.61
N GLN A 329 7.36 7.64 -9.48
CA GLN A 329 8.40 6.64 -9.34
C GLN A 329 8.20 5.83 -8.07
N LYS A 330 8.71 4.61 -8.05
CA LYS A 330 8.78 3.76 -6.87
C LYS A 330 10.19 3.25 -6.64
N HIS A 331 10.61 3.30 -5.39
CA HIS A 331 11.79 2.62 -4.91
C HIS A 331 11.37 1.22 -4.45
N ALA A 332 11.46 0.25 -5.36
CA ALA A 332 11.08 -1.13 -5.11
C ALA A 332 12.25 -1.88 -4.48
N CYS A 333 12.13 -2.20 -3.20
CA CYS A 333 13.17 -2.86 -2.41
C CYS A 333 12.72 -4.23 -1.90
N VAL A 334 13.68 -5.13 -1.76
CA VAL A 334 13.54 -6.40 -1.03
C VAL A 334 14.66 -6.51 -0.01
N VAL A 335 14.31 -6.92 1.22
CA VAL A 335 15.26 -7.07 2.34
C VAL A 335 15.45 -8.54 2.65
N ASP A 336 16.69 -8.94 2.96
CA ASP A 336 17.07 -10.32 3.27
C ASP A 336 16.36 -10.83 4.54
N ARG A 337 15.20 -11.46 4.31
CA ARG A 337 14.36 -12.02 5.37
C ARG A 337 15.08 -13.10 6.18
N ASP A 338 15.85 -13.96 5.53
CA ASP A 338 16.50 -15.10 6.20
C ASP A 338 17.57 -14.63 7.19
N SER A 339 18.37 -13.64 6.81
CA SER A 339 19.35 -13.01 7.70
C SER A 339 18.68 -12.24 8.83
N MET A 340 17.61 -11.48 8.53
CA MET A 340 16.88 -10.71 9.55
C MET A 340 16.22 -11.61 10.60
N LEU A 341 15.68 -12.77 10.21
CA LEU A 341 15.06 -13.73 11.13
C LEU A 341 16.09 -14.37 12.09
N LYS A 342 17.34 -14.35 11.74
CA LYS A 342 18.46 -14.91 12.53
C LYS A 342 19.25 -13.85 13.30
N GLY A 343 18.93 -12.57 13.11
CA GLY A 343 19.69 -11.45 13.70
C GLY A 343 21.09 -11.30 13.09
N LEU A 344 21.30 -11.78 11.87
CA LEU A 344 22.56 -11.68 11.14
C LEU A 344 22.62 -10.38 10.34
N ALA A 345 23.82 -10.03 9.85
CA ALA A 345 23.99 -8.94 8.91
C ALA A 345 23.07 -9.14 7.69
N ALA A 346 22.25 -8.15 7.39
CA ALA A 346 21.26 -8.20 6.32
C ALA A 346 21.56 -7.13 5.29
N THR A 347 21.17 -7.44 4.05
CA THR A 347 21.23 -6.51 2.91
C THR A 347 19.83 -6.23 2.37
N GLU A 348 19.68 -5.12 1.63
CA GLU A 348 18.52 -4.88 0.78
C GLU A 348 18.96 -4.70 -0.67
N GLN A 349 18.09 -5.10 -1.59
CA GLN A 349 18.28 -4.92 -3.02
C GLN A 349 17.14 -4.11 -3.59
N CYS A 350 17.44 -3.02 -4.27
CA CYS A 350 16.48 -2.03 -4.70
C CYS A 350 16.57 -1.69 -6.18
N PHE A 351 15.44 -1.29 -6.76
CA PHE A 351 15.34 -0.70 -8.09
C PHE A 351 14.51 0.58 -8.03
N VAL A 352 14.75 1.50 -8.95
CA VAL A 352 13.82 2.60 -9.23
C VAL A 352 12.98 2.21 -10.43
N ILE A 353 11.66 2.23 -10.28
CA ILE A 353 10.67 1.98 -11.33
C ILE A 353 10.00 3.29 -11.65
N ASP A 354 10.22 3.79 -12.86
CA ASP A 354 9.57 5.00 -13.35
C ASP A 354 8.14 4.70 -13.82
N GLY A 355 7.32 5.73 -13.81
CA GLY A 355 5.99 5.67 -14.37
C GLY A 355 4.95 4.96 -13.50
N VAL A 356 5.21 4.81 -12.22
CA VAL A 356 4.29 4.16 -11.29
C VAL A 356 4.17 5.00 -10.03
N ASN A 357 2.96 5.46 -9.71
CA ASN A 357 2.71 6.22 -8.50
C ASN A 357 2.54 5.32 -7.27
N PHE A 358 1.75 4.26 -7.38
CA PHE A 358 1.50 3.33 -6.28
C PHE A 358 1.72 1.88 -6.72
N LEU A 359 2.53 1.15 -5.94
CA LEU A 359 2.92 -0.22 -6.23
C LEU A 359 2.71 -1.10 -4.98
N ASN A 360 2.08 -2.26 -5.16
CA ASN A 360 1.94 -3.25 -4.10
C ASN A 360 2.62 -4.54 -4.50
N ASN A 361 3.28 -5.19 -3.55
CA ASN A 361 3.85 -6.51 -3.67
C ASN A 361 2.88 -7.57 -3.15
N ALA A 362 2.89 -8.74 -3.79
CA ALA A 362 2.13 -9.89 -3.33
C ALA A 362 2.57 -10.29 -1.92
N ASP A 363 1.62 -10.25 -0.99
CA ASP A 363 1.79 -10.51 0.45
C ASP A 363 1.13 -11.85 0.78
N LEU A 364 1.91 -12.80 1.25
CA LEU A 364 1.50 -14.19 1.42
C LEU A 364 0.60 -14.38 2.64
N ASP A 365 -0.61 -14.89 2.41
CA ASP A 365 -1.52 -15.38 3.45
C ASP A 365 -1.44 -16.89 3.58
N GLY A 366 -1.46 -17.38 4.82
CA GLY A 366 -1.33 -18.80 5.15
C GLY A 366 0.12 -19.29 5.11
N THR A 367 0.29 -20.61 5.10
CA THR A 367 1.60 -21.26 5.18
C THR A 367 1.96 -22.10 3.94
N VAL A 368 1.08 -22.10 2.93
CA VAL A 368 1.32 -22.86 1.69
C VAL A 368 2.15 -22.00 0.75
N LEU A 369 3.39 -22.42 0.54
CA LEU A 369 4.37 -21.67 -0.24
C LEU A 369 4.02 -21.61 -1.73
N PRO A 370 4.40 -20.53 -2.43
CA PRO A 370 4.47 -20.52 -3.89
C PRO A 370 5.46 -21.58 -4.39
N PRO A 371 5.52 -21.84 -5.70
CA PRO A 371 6.58 -22.67 -6.27
C PRO A 371 7.97 -22.17 -5.88
N SER A 372 8.92 -23.09 -5.73
CA SER A 372 10.31 -22.73 -5.42
C SER A 372 10.88 -21.78 -6.49
N GLY A 373 11.49 -20.67 -6.06
CA GLY A 373 12.05 -19.64 -6.95
C GLY A 373 10.99 -18.78 -7.67
N ALA A 374 9.71 -18.88 -7.30
CA ALA A 374 8.68 -18.00 -7.85
C ALA A 374 8.98 -16.54 -7.50
N PRO A 375 9.01 -15.63 -8.50
CA PRO A 375 9.21 -14.21 -8.23
C PRO A 375 8.03 -13.64 -7.45
N ASN A 376 8.28 -12.60 -6.66
CA ASN A 376 7.20 -11.82 -6.10
C ASN A 376 6.49 -11.04 -7.21
N ILE A 377 5.16 -11.03 -7.20
CA ILE A 377 4.36 -10.25 -8.16
C ILE A 377 4.05 -8.88 -7.55
N MET A 378 4.39 -7.84 -8.29
CA MET A 378 4.00 -6.47 -7.95
C MET A 378 2.87 -6.03 -8.87
N MET A 379 1.93 -5.22 -8.38
CA MET A 379 0.81 -4.72 -9.18
C MET A 379 0.55 -3.23 -8.93
N ALA A 380 0.08 -2.56 -10.00
CA ALA A 380 -0.45 -1.20 -9.95
C ALA A 380 -1.69 -1.07 -10.83
N ALA A 381 -2.59 -0.15 -10.48
CA ALA A 381 -3.70 0.25 -11.34
C ALA A 381 -3.19 1.27 -12.36
N GLY A 382 -3.44 1.03 -13.65
CA GLY A 382 -3.28 2.01 -14.72
C GLY A 382 -4.39 3.06 -14.70
N GLY A 383 -4.34 4.03 -15.58
CA GLY A 383 -5.35 5.07 -15.73
C GLY A 383 -4.77 6.47 -15.82
N ALA A 384 -5.63 7.47 -15.77
CA ALA A 384 -5.28 8.88 -16.05
C ALA A 384 -4.16 9.46 -15.15
N GLN A 385 -3.93 8.93 -13.96
CA GLN A 385 -2.80 9.31 -13.09
C GLN A 385 -1.43 8.97 -13.68
N LEU A 386 -1.40 8.01 -14.60
CA LEU A 386 -0.18 7.54 -15.25
C LEU A 386 -0.06 8.10 -16.68
N LYS A 387 -0.43 9.36 -16.88
CA LYS A 387 -0.36 10.03 -18.18
C LYS A 387 0.99 9.85 -18.84
N GLY A 388 0.98 9.44 -20.10
CA GLY A 388 2.17 9.19 -20.90
C GLY A 388 2.88 7.87 -20.56
N ILE A 389 2.36 7.05 -19.64
CA ILE A 389 3.03 5.83 -19.17
C ILE A 389 2.11 4.61 -19.21
N LEU A 390 1.03 4.60 -18.43
CA LEU A 390 0.08 3.48 -18.31
C LEU A 390 -1.36 4.02 -18.29
N GLU A 391 -1.73 4.75 -19.35
CA GLU A 391 -2.99 5.52 -19.40
C GLU A 391 -4.25 4.64 -19.52
N ASP A 392 -4.07 3.36 -19.89
CA ASP A 392 -5.19 2.44 -20.04
C ASP A 392 -5.77 2.01 -18.67
N ASP A 393 -7.09 1.90 -18.59
CA ASP A 393 -7.79 1.32 -17.45
C ASP A 393 -7.53 -0.19 -17.38
N GLN A 394 -6.31 -0.57 -17.02
CA GLN A 394 -5.83 -1.94 -16.89
C GLN A 394 -5.14 -2.12 -15.55
N ILE A 395 -4.90 -3.35 -15.17
CA ILE A 395 -3.98 -3.67 -14.08
C ILE A 395 -2.65 -4.05 -14.71
N PHE A 396 -1.58 -3.47 -14.19
CA PHE A 396 -0.21 -3.78 -14.62
C PHE A 396 0.49 -4.59 -13.54
N TYR A 397 1.36 -5.52 -13.96
CA TYR A 397 2.16 -6.29 -13.02
C TYR A 397 3.62 -6.37 -13.45
N TRP A 398 4.47 -6.59 -12.47
CA TRP A 398 5.89 -6.86 -12.60
C TRP A 398 6.22 -8.14 -11.86
N LYS A 399 7.32 -8.77 -12.24
CA LYS A 399 7.91 -9.93 -11.55
C LYS A 399 9.24 -9.49 -10.95
N PHE A 400 9.36 -9.55 -9.64
CA PHE A 400 10.59 -9.25 -8.92
C PHE A 400 11.23 -10.57 -8.49
N HIS A 401 12.34 -10.91 -9.11
CA HIS A 401 13.17 -12.07 -8.76
C HIS A 401 14.43 -11.58 -8.07
N VAL A 402 14.67 -12.04 -6.83
CA VAL A 402 15.86 -11.72 -6.05
C VAL A 402 16.85 -12.89 -6.06
N ASP A 403 18.12 -12.57 -6.22
CA ASP A 403 19.25 -13.50 -6.04
C ASP A 403 20.16 -12.94 -4.94
N TRP A 404 20.13 -13.57 -3.78
CA TRP A 404 20.92 -13.15 -2.62
C TRP A 404 22.41 -13.51 -2.72
N GLN A 405 22.74 -14.53 -3.53
CA GLN A 405 24.13 -14.95 -3.72
C GLN A 405 24.85 -14.12 -4.78
N THR A 406 24.12 -13.77 -5.84
CA THR A 406 24.65 -12.99 -6.95
C THR A 406 23.69 -11.84 -7.27
N PRO A 407 23.77 -10.71 -6.54
CA PRO A 407 22.82 -9.60 -6.71
C PRO A 407 22.69 -9.07 -8.13
N ALA A 408 23.72 -9.21 -8.96
CA ALA A 408 23.66 -8.87 -10.39
C ALA A 408 22.61 -9.68 -11.18
N ASN A 409 22.18 -10.83 -10.67
CA ASN A 409 21.10 -11.65 -11.27
C ASN A 409 19.71 -11.21 -10.80
N THR A 410 19.62 -10.37 -9.77
CA THR A 410 18.36 -9.81 -9.29
C THR A 410 17.75 -8.93 -10.36
N LYS A 411 16.46 -9.10 -10.61
CA LYS A 411 15.79 -8.40 -11.72
C LYS A 411 14.32 -8.18 -11.49
N ILE A 412 13.82 -7.11 -12.05
CA ILE A 412 12.39 -6.85 -12.20
C ILE A 412 12.07 -6.86 -13.69
N SER A 413 11.05 -7.59 -14.09
CA SER A 413 10.53 -7.63 -15.45
C SER A 413 9.09 -7.14 -15.50
N GLY A 414 8.75 -6.39 -16.52
CA GLY A 414 7.46 -5.71 -16.70
C GLY A 414 7.66 -4.24 -17.12
N PRO A 415 6.60 -3.42 -17.21
CA PRO A 415 5.20 -3.78 -16.87
C PRO A 415 4.55 -4.72 -17.89
N PHE A 416 3.69 -5.60 -17.40
CA PHE A 416 2.86 -6.46 -18.23
C PHE A 416 1.38 -6.09 -18.02
N PRO A 417 0.59 -5.82 -19.07
CA PRO A 417 -0.79 -5.43 -18.94
C PRO A 417 -1.70 -6.63 -18.68
N ILE A 418 -2.70 -6.43 -17.81
CA ILE A 418 -3.83 -7.34 -17.61
C ILE A 418 -5.10 -6.58 -17.96
N LYS A 419 -5.75 -6.98 -19.06
CA LYS A 419 -7.02 -6.37 -19.46
C LYS A 419 -8.11 -6.70 -18.43
N VAL A 420 -8.76 -5.67 -17.91
CA VAL A 420 -9.89 -5.72 -16.97
C VAL A 420 -11.08 -4.92 -17.51
N ALA A 421 -12.24 -5.02 -16.88
CA ALA A 421 -13.35 -4.12 -17.17
C ALA A 421 -12.92 -2.67 -16.86
N PRO A 422 -13.26 -1.69 -17.72
CA PRO A 422 -12.91 -0.29 -17.52
C PRO A 422 -13.38 0.21 -16.14
N TYR A 423 -12.70 1.21 -15.63
CA TYR A 423 -13.07 1.85 -14.38
C TYR A 423 -12.70 3.33 -14.42
N GLN A 424 -13.26 4.07 -13.48
CA GLN A 424 -12.86 5.44 -13.22
C GLN A 424 -12.56 5.55 -11.74
N TYR A 425 -11.42 6.14 -11.41
CA TYR A 425 -11.03 6.36 -10.03
C TYR A 425 -12.11 7.13 -9.28
N LEU A 426 -12.37 6.71 -8.05
CA LEU A 426 -13.33 7.41 -7.21
C LEU A 426 -12.91 8.87 -7.05
N CYS A 427 -13.81 9.78 -7.46
CA CYS A 427 -13.61 11.22 -7.48
C CYS A 427 -12.34 11.69 -8.22
N GLY A 428 -11.86 10.94 -9.19
CA GLY A 428 -10.71 11.31 -10.02
C GLY A 428 -9.34 11.03 -9.41
N GLY A 429 -9.28 10.40 -8.22
CA GLY A 429 -8.00 9.90 -7.68
C GLY A 429 -7.67 10.31 -6.26
N GLN A 430 -6.45 10.77 -6.04
CA GLN A 430 -5.84 11.06 -4.75
C GLN A 430 -6.16 12.48 -4.26
N LEU A 431 -6.22 12.63 -2.93
CA LEU A 431 -6.33 13.92 -2.23
C LEU A 431 -7.45 14.82 -2.76
N THR A 432 -8.64 14.23 -2.89
CA THR A 432 -9.82 14.92 -3.41
C THR A 432 -10.92 15.03 -2.35
N ASP A 433 -11.59 16.18 -2.29
CA ASP A 433 -12.81 16.40 -1.52
C ASP A 433 -13.96 15.55 -2.08
N CYS A 434 -14.01 14.27 -1.71
CA CYS A 434 -14.80 13.24 -2.38
C CYS A 434 -16.08 12.90 -1.63
N VAL A 435 -15.96 12.20 -0.50
CA VAL A 435 -17.09 11.56 0.16
C VAL A 435 -17.86 12.57 1.00
N PRO A 436 -19.13 12.86 0.67
CA PRO A 436 -19.93 13.82 1.45
C PRO A 436 -20.27 13.27 2.84
N GLN A 437 -20.39 14.16 3.80
CA GLN A 437 -20.79 13.85 5.16
C GLN A 437 -22.12 14.53 5.53
N PRO A 438 -22.93 13.96 6.44
CA PRO A 438 -24.22 14.57 6.84
C PRO A 438 -24.03 15.90 7.58
N GLY A 439 -24.78 16.93 7.18
CA GLY A 439 -24.86 18.18 7.94
C GLY A 439 -23.62 19.09 7.85
N THR A 440 -22.69 18.82 6.94
CA THR A 440 -21.51 19.64 6.66
C THR A 440 -21.19 19.64 5.17
N ASP A 441 -20.48 20.67 4.71
CA ASP A 441 -19.88 20.74 3.37
C ASP A 441 -18.52 20.05 3.27
N ARG A 442 -17.93 19.67 4.42
CA ARG A 442 -16.66 18.95 4.48
C ARG A 442 -16.81 17.56 3.89
N ARG A 443 -15.84 17.17 3.09
CA ARG A 443 -15.80 15.87 2.40
C ARG A 443 -14.53 15.13 2.76
N LEU A 444 -14.57 13.80 2.67
CA LEU A 444 -13.43 12.95 2.97
C LEU A 444 -12.74 12.54 1.69
N ASP A 445 -11.42 12.43 1.75
CA ASP A 445 -10.60 11.86 0.69
C ASP A 445 -10.91 10.37 0.48
N ALA A 446 -10.81 9.90 -0.76
CA ALA A 446 -11.08 8.50 -1.09
C ALA A 446 -9.87 7.75 -1.65
N GLN A 447 -8.81 8.46 -2.01
CA GLN A 447 -7.59 7.88 -2.61
C GLN A 447 -7.90 6.77 -3.64
N GLY A 448 -8.76 7.08 -4.62
CA GLY A 448 -9.32 6.11 -5.55
C GLY A 448 -8.36 5.61 -6.63
N ASP A 449 -7.18 6.19 -6.74
CA ASP A 449 -6.23 6.02 -7.84
C ASP A 449 -5.25 4.85 -7.68
N LYS A 450 -5.41 4.03 -6.65
CA LYS A 450 -4.41 2.99 -6.32
C LYS A 450 -5.04 1.66 -5.91
N ILE A 451 -4.31 0.57 -6.16
CA ILE A 451 -4.58 -0.69 -5.47
C ILE A 451 -4.28 -0.47 -3.99
N MET A 452 -5.29 -0.74 -3.15
CA MET A 452 -5.16 -0.55 -1.70
C MET A 452 -4.36 -1.70 -1.04
N ALA A 453 -3.85 -1.44 0.15
CA ALA A 453 -3.20 -2.48 0.96
C ALA A 453 -4.26 -3.51 1.40
N ARG A 454 -4.01 -4.75 1.32
CA ARG A 454 -2.87 -5.55 0.90
C ARG A 454 -3.12 -6.11 -0.50
N LEU A 455 -2.08 -6.43 -1.26
CA LEU A 455 -2.17 -7.30 -2.43
C LEU A 455 -1.99 -8.74 -1.94
N ILE A 456 -3.07 -9.48 -1.78
CA ILE A 456 -3.03 -10.80 -1.15
C ILE A 456 -2.61 -11.86 -2.15
N TYR A 457 -1.58 -12.64 -1.81
CA TYR A 457 -1.29 -13.90 -2.48
C TYR A 457 -1.71 -15.07 -1.59
N ARG A 458 -2.39 -16.05 -2.19
CA ARG A 458 -2.74 -17.29 -1.52
C ARG A 458 -2.76 -18.48 -2.45
N LYS A 459 -2.26 -19.62 -1.95
CA LYS A 459 -2.34 -20.89 -2.65
C LYS A 459 -3.33 -21.81 -1.93
N VAL A 460 -4.43 -22.17 -2.62
CA VAL A 460 -5.51 -23.03 -2.10
C VAL A 460 -5.72 -24.20 -3.03
N LYS A 461 -5.58 -25.44 -2.52
CA LYS A 461 -5.76 -26.69 -3.30
C LYS A 461 -4.98 -26.68 -4.62
N GLY A 462 -3.73 -26.23 -4.56
CA GLY A 462 -2.83 -26.15 -5.72
C GLY A 462 -3.06 -24.97 -6.68
N LYS A 463 -4.08 -24.15 -6.47
CA LYS A 463 -4.35 -22.94 -7.25
C LYS A 463 -3.74 -21.73 -6.55
N GLU A 464 -2.99 -20.92 -7.30
CA GLU A 464 -2.39 -19.69 -6.82
C GLU A 464 -3.28 -18.52 -7.23
N SER A 465 -3.70 -17.72 -6.25
CA SER A 465 -4.56 -16.55 -6.46
C SER A 465 -3.91 -15.29 -5.90
N ILE A 466 -4.15 -14.16 -6.58
CA ILE A 466 -3.86 -12.81 -6.09
C ILE A 466 -5.19 -12.07 -6.00
N VAL A 467 -5.45 -11.42 -4.88
CA VAL A 467 -6.64 -10.58 -4.68
C VAL A 467 -6.22 -9.13 -4.52
N ALA A 468 -6.84 -8.26 -5.32
CA ALA A 468 -6.60 -6.82 -5.34
C ALA A 468 -7.90 -6.04 -5.26
N VAL A 469 -7.87 -4.85 -4.67
CA VAL A 469 -9.02 -3.95 -4.56
C VAL A 469 -8.61 -2.49 -4.78
N HIS A 470 -9.52 -1.69 -5.33
CA HIS A 470 -9.43 -0.22 -5.35
C HIS A 470 -10.81 0.43 -5.39
N SER A 471 -10.86 1.75 -5.21
CA SER A 471 -12.11 2.49 -5.14
C SER A 471 -12.46 3.11 -6.50
N VAL A 472 -13.73 2.99 -6.94
CA VAL A 472 -14.17 3.46 -8.25
C VAL A 472 -15.49 4.23 -8.16
N ASN A 473 -15.74 5.10 -9.15
CA ASN A 473 -17.05 5.69 -9.38
C ASN A 473 -18.05 4.61 -9.79
N THR A 474 -19.32 4.80 -9.43
CA THR A 474 -20.41 3.84 -9.73
C THR A 474 -21.55 4.49 -10.49
N SER A 475 -22.34 3.67 -11.19
CA SER A 475 -23.53 4.13 -11.93
C SER A 475 -24.59 4.77 -11.02
N ALA A 476 -24.62 4.39 -9.74
CA ALA A 476 -25.48 4.99 -8.70
C ALA A 476 -24.97 6.35 -8.18
N LYS A 477 -23.89 6.91 -8.75
CA LYS A 477 -23.23 8.16 -8.33
C LYS A 477 -22.68 8.13 -6.90
N GLY A 478 -22.32 6.94 -6.41
CA GLY A 478 -21.61 6.68 -5.17
C GLY A 478 -20.21 6.14 -5.42
N GLY A 479 -19.53 5.70 -4.37
CA GLY A 479 -18.28 4.97 -4.42
C GLY A 479 -18.51 3.46 -4.35
N GLY A 480 -17.74 2.68 -5.12
CA GLY A 480 -17.78 1.23 -5.08
C GLY A 480 -16.40 0.59 -4.90
N VAL A 481 -16.39 -0.57 -4.28
CA VAL A 481 -15.17 -1.37 -4.17
C VAL A 481 -15.05 -2.25 -5.40
N ARG A 482 -14.11 -1.91 -6.29
CA ARG A 482 -13.69 -2.77 -7.37
C ARG A 482 -12.72 -3.79 -6.81
N TRP A 483 -12.96 -5.07 -7.08
CA TRP A 483 -12.15 -6.17 -6.62
C TRP A 483 -11.85 -7.15 -7.75
N TYR A 484 -10.71 -7.85 -7.63
CA TYR A 484 -10.21 -8.82 -8.59
C TYR A 484 -9.70 -10.05 -7.85
N GLU A 485 -9.92 -11.24 -8.44
CA GLU A 485 -9.13 -12.43 -8.20
C GLU A 485 -8.39 -12.75 -9.49
N PHE A 486 -7.08 -12.68 -9.44
CA PHE A 486 -6.21 -13.17 -10.49
C PHE A 486 -5.74 -14.57 -10.13
N ARG A 487 -5.67 -15.47 -11.10
CA ARG A 487 -5.04 -16.77 -10.95
C ARG A 487 -3.77 -16.83 -11.77
N LEU A 488 -2.72 -17.39 -11.15
CA LEU A 488 -1.44 -17.55 -11.83
C LEU A 488 -1.53 -18.76 -12.77
N ASP A 489 -1.10 -18.56 -14.00
CA ASP A 489 -0.99 -19.63 -14.98
C ASP A 489 0.30 -20.45 -14.75
N LYS A 490 0.57 -21.44 -15.62
CA LYS A 490 1.77 -22.29 -15.52
C LYS A 490 3.11 -21.54 -15.62
N ASN A 491 3.11 -20.30 -16.12
CA ASN A 491 4.29 -19.45 -16.23
C ASN A 491 4.38 -18.47 -15.04
N GLY A 492 3.44 -18.56 -14.08
CA GLY A 492 3.31 -17.62 -12.98
C GLY A 492 2.78 -16.24 -13.42
N ASP A 493 2.08 -16.16 -14.55
CA ASP A 493 1.45 -14.92 -15.03
C ASP A 493 0.03 -14.79 -14.47
N PRO A 494 -0.31 -13.66 -13.83
CA PRO A 494 -1.66 -13.44 -13.33
C PRO A 494 -2.66 -13.22 -14.48
N LYS A 495 -3.77 -13.94 -14.43
CA LYS A 495 -4.90 -13.84 -15.36
C LYS A 495 -6.16 -13.54 -14.56
N VAL A 496 -7.03 -12.68 -15.06
CA VAL A 496 -8.34 -12.41 -14.41
C VAL A 496 -9.13 -13.70 -14.34
N HIS A 497 -9.39 -14.18 -13.12
CA HIS A 497 -10.33 -15.26 -12.88
C HIS A 497 -11.73 -14.72 -12.67
N GLN A 498 -11.83 -13.62 -11.92
CA GLN A 498 -13.07 -12.88 -11.69
C GLN A 498 -12.79 -11.44 -11.27
N GLN A 499 -13.78 -10.60 -11.50
CA GLN A 499 -13.79 -9.21 -11.07
C GLN A 499 -15.23 -8.76 -10.81
N GLY A 500 -15.40 -7.74 -9.98
CA GLY A 500 -16.69 -7.11 -9.72
C GLY A 500 -16.51 -5.76 -9.04
N THR A 501 -17.55 -4.95 -9.07
CA THR A 501 -17.65 -3.71 -8.27
C THR A 501 -18.80 -3.85 -7.30
N TYR A 502 -18.52 -3.84 -6.01
CA TYR A 502 -19.57 -3.89 -5.00
C TYR A 502 -20.14 -2.49 -4.76
N ALA A 503 -21.35 -2.27 -5.22
CA ALA A 503 -22.04 -0.97 -5.21
C ALA A 503 -23.56 -1.18 -5.12
N PRO A 504 -24.09 -1.77 -4.03
CA PRO A 504 -25.49 -2.17 -3.93
C PRO A 504 -26.49 -1.00 -3.82
N ASP A 505 -26.00 0.21 -3.60
CA ASP A 505 -26.77 1.44 -3.48
C ASP A 505 -25.88 2.66 -3.81
N SER A 506 -26.39 3.88 -3.59
CA SER A 506 -25.69 5.14 -3.85
C SER A 506 -24.74 5.59 -2.72
N ALA A 507 -24.60 4.83 -1.64
CA ALA A 507 -23.62 5.14 -0.60
C ALA A 507 -22.19 4.94 -1.12
N PHE A 508 -21.24 5.54 -0.44
CA PHE A 508 -19.83 5.40 -0.75
C PHE A 508 -19.23 4.21 0.00
N ARG A 509 -18.49 3.37 -0.72
CA ARG A 509 -17.64 2.30 -0.22
C ARG A 509 -16.26 2.47 -0.80
N TRP A 510 -15.28 2.71 0.08
CA TRP A 510 -13.94 3.08 -0.35
C TRP A 510 -12.88 2.62 0.65
N MET A 511 -11.61 2.81 0.33
CA MET A 511 -10.47 2.40 1.17
C MET A 511 -10.63 0.97 1.71
N ALA A 512 -10.68 0.03 0.79
CA ALA A 512 -10.92 -1.37 1.09
C ALA A 512 -9.62 -2.15 1.31
N SER A 513 -9.71 -3.26 2.03
CA SER A 513 -8.62 -4.23 2.18
C SER A 513 -9.17 -5.65 2.09
N PRO A 514 -8.58 -6.54 1.25
CA PRO A 514 -9.05 -7.90 1.06
C PRO A 514 -8.33 -8.90 1.97
N ALA A 515 -8.96 -10.07 2.19
CA ALA A 515 -8.36 -11.26 2.75
C ALA A 515 -8.91 -12.50 2.05
N MET A 516 -8.14 -13.59 2.04
CA MET A 516 -8.59 -14.89 1.54
C MET A 516 -8.29 -15.97 2.57
N ASP A 517 -9.30 -16.75 2.98
CA ASP A 517 -9.11 -17.85 3.92
C ASP A 517 -8.56 -19.13 3.26
N ARG A 518 -8.28 -20.16 4.06
CA ARG A 518 -7.74 -21.44 3.59
C ARG A 518 -8.66 -22.22 2.64
N ASN A 519 -9.95 -21.86 2.57
CA ASN A 519 -10.92 -22.45 1.66
C ASN A 519 -11.02 -21.70 0.34
N GLY A 520 -10.36 -20.52 0.23
CA GLY A 520 -10.46 -19.63 -0.93
C GLY A 520 -11.68 -18.71 -0.88
N ASN A 521 -12.32 -18.56 0.28
CA ASN A 521 -13.34 -17.54 0.47
C ASN A 521 -12.67 -16.16 0.56
N ILE A 522 -13.30 -15.13 -0.03
CA ILE A 522 -12.78 -13.77 -0.05
C ILE A 522 -13.65 -12.90 0.86
N GLY A 523 -13.00 -12.17 1.75
CA GLY A 523 -13.60 -11.12 2.57
C GLY A 523 -12.95 -9.77 2.29
N ILE A 524 -13.73 -8.70 2.32
CA ILE A 524 -13.26 -7.34 2.04
C ILE A 524 -13.86 -6.42 3.09
N GLY A 525 -12.98 -5.76 3.87
CA GLY A 525 -13.37 -4.67 4.76
C GLY A 525 -13.21 -3.34 4.05
N TYR A 526 -14.04 -2.34 4.36
CA TYR A 526 -14.00 -1.04 3.71
C TYR A 526 -14.71 0.04 4.53
N SER A 527 -14.37 1.29 4.26
CA SER A 527 -15.09 2.46 4.74
C SER A 527 -16.45 2.58 4.05
N PHE A 528 -17.45 2.98 4.81
CA PHE A 528 -18.82 3.22 4.37
C PHE A 528 -19.27 4.62 4.79
N GLY A 529 -19.96 5.36 3.90
CA GLY A 529 -20.45 6.70 4.22
C GLY A 529 -21.17 7.35 3.04
N GLY A 530 -21.20 8.66 3.04
CA GLY A 530 -21.96 9.44 2.07
C GLY A 530 -23.36 9.79 2.59
N THR A 531 -23.75 11.07 2.48
CA THR A 531 -25.05 11.56 2.99
C THR A 531 -26.20 10.66 2.54
N PRO A 532 -27.08 10.17 3.46
CA PRO A 532 -27.21 10.61 4.87
C PRO A 532 -26.37 9.82 5.88
N ASN A 533 -25.45 8.95 5.47
CA ASN A 533 -24.69 8.07 6.33
C ASN A 533 -23.41 8.74 6.84
N PHE A 534 -23.17 8.66 8.14
CA PHE A 534 -21.89 9.03 8.73
C PHE A 534 -20.78 8.03 8.38
N PRO A 535 -19.52 8.46 8.36
CA PRO A 535 -18.39 7.57 8.05
C PRO A 535 -18.25 6.43 9.08
N GLY A 536 -18.30 5.20 8.61
CA GLY A 536 -18.22 3.98 9.40
C GLY A 536 -17.55 2.84 8.65
N GLN A 537 -17.67 1.62 9.17
CA GLN A 537 -16.96 0.45 8.63
C GLN A 537 -17.91 -0.71 8.35
N ARG A 538 -17.69 -1.34 7.21
CA ARG A 538 -18.44 -2.48 6.72
C ARG A 538 -17.51 -3.61 6.28
N PHE A 539 -18.09 -4.78 6.14
CA PHE A 539 -17.42 -5.97 5.63
C PHE A 539 -18.34 -6.75 4.72
N ALA A 540 -17.90 -7.09 3.51
CA ALA A 540 -18.62 -7.95 2.58
C ALA A 540 -17.76 -9.15 2.19
N ALA A 541 -18.40 -10.25 1.77
CA ALA A 541 -17.68 -11.47 1.49
C ALA A 541 -18.37 -12.35 0.45
N ARG A 542 -17.61 -13.31 -0.08
CA ARG A 542 -18.07 -14.41 -0.91
C ARG A 542 -17.45 -15.73 -0.50
N LEU A 543 -18.13 -16.82 -0.75
CA LEU A 543 -17.57 -18.15 -0.65
C LEU A 543 -16.89 -18.56 -1.97
N ALA A 544 -15.90 -19.45 -1.89
CA ALA A 544 -15.10 -19.87 -3.05
C ALA A 544 -15.92 -20.42 -4.22
N ASN A 545 -17.03 -21.09 -3.92
CA ASN A 545 -17.91 -21.72 -4.92
C ASN A 545 -19.12 -20.86 -5.34
N ASP A 546 -19.17 -19.61 -4.91
CA ASP A 546 -20.24 -18.69 -5.27
C ASP A 546 -20.15 -18.24 -6.74
N PRO A 547 -21.23 -17.72 -7.34
CA PRO A 547 -21.18 -17.11 -8.67
C PRO A 547 -20.04 -16.10 -8.78
N LEU A 548 -19.32 -16.13 -9.90
CA LEU A 548 -18.17 -15.26 -10.12
C LEU A 548 -18.59 -13.79 -10.16
N GLY A 549 -17.71 -12.90 -9.71
CA GLY A 549 -17.89 -11.46 -9.76
C GLY A 549 -18.84 -10.89 -8.70
N GLN A 550 -19.30 -11.69 -7.75
CA GLN A 550 -20.26 -11.27 -6.73
C GLN A 550 -19.77 -11.53 -5.30
N LEU A 551 -20.01 -10.57 -4.40
CA LEU A 551 -19.93 -10.73 -2.95
C LEU A 551 -21.32 -11.16 -2.45
N THR A 552 -21.49 -12.44 -2.23
CA THR A 552 -22.80 -13.08 -2.08
C THR A 552 -23.36 -13.08 -0.66
N LEU A 553 -22.55 -12.76 0.34
CA LEU A 553 -22.99 -12.62 1.72
C LEU A 553 -23.52 -11.20 1.93
N LYS A 554 -24.55 -11.06 2.76
CA LYS A 554 -25.01 -9.74 3.22
C LYS A 554 -23.88 -8.96 3.86
N GLU A 555 -23.87 -7.66 3.65
CA GLU A 555 -22.91 -6.75 4.26
C GLU A 555 -23.01 -6.82 5.79
N ALA A 556 -21.88 -6.95 6.47
CA ALA A 556 -21.80 -6.89 7.92
C ALA A 556 -21.38 -5.49 8.36
N VAL A 557 -22.01 -4.98 9.39
CA VAL A 557 -21.68 -3.71 10.02
C VAL A 557 -20.63 -3.96 11.09
N LEU A 558 -19.44 -3.37 10.95
CA LEU A 558 -18.41 -3.40 11.98
C LEU A 558 -18.55 -2.20 12.93
N ALA A 559 -18.71 -1.00 12.39
CA ALA A 559 -18.95 0.21 13.15
C ALA A 559 -19.84 1.19 12.37
N GLU A 560 -20.88 1.70 13.02
CA GLU A 560 -21.63 2.84 12.52
C GLU A 560 -20.93 4.13 12.95
N GLY A 561 -20.81 5.09 12.01
CA GLY A 561 -20.43 6.45 12.36
C GLY A 561 -21.58 7.22 12.98
N GLU A 562 -21.28 8.15 13.87
CA GLU A 562 -22.25 8.98 14.60
C GLU A 562 -21.89 10.47 14.55
N SER A 563 -20.82 10.84 13.83
CA SER A 563 -20.32 12.21 13.75
C SER A 563 -19.65 12.45 12.41
N VAL A 564 -19.11 13.67 12.21
CA VAL A 564 -18.40 14.11 11.00
C VAL A 564 -16.97 14.49 11.33
N GLN A 565 -16.06 14.30 10.39
CA GLN A 565 -14.68 14.74 10.49
C GLN A 565 -14.53 16.12 9.87
N ASN A 566 -13.75 17.01 10.49
CA ASN A 566 -13.56 18.37 10.02
C ASN A 566 -12.44 18.52 8.99
N VAL A 567 -11.55 17.53 8.89
CA VAL A 567 -10.43 17.51 7.93
C VAL A 567 -10.73 16.56 6.78
N MET A 568 -10.15 16.79 5.62
CA MET A 568 -10.37 15.99 4.41
C MET A 568 -9.73 14.61 4.53
N ARG A 569 -8.53 14.50 5.08
CA ARG A 569 -7.74 13.28 5.13
C ARG A 569 -8.47 12.17 5.89
N TRP A 570 -8.58 10.99 5.27
CA TRP A 570 -9.28 9.83 5.80
C TRP A 570 -8.47 8.56 5.59
N GLN A 571 -8.06 7.92 6.66
CA GLN A 571 -7.37 6.63 6.73
C GLN A 571 -6.02 6.53 5.98
N ASP A 572 -5.88 7.00 4.77
CA ASP A 572 -4.85 6.71 3.77
C ASP A 572 -4.82 5.24 3.33
N TYR A 573 -4.93 4.34 4.27
CA TYR A 573 -5.11 2.90 4.06
C TYR A 573 -5.75 2.24 5.27
N THR A 574 -6.15 1.02 5.07
CA THR A 574 -6.67 0.12 6.08
C THR A 574 -6.12 -1.28 5.83
N GLN A 575 -6.36 -2.21 6.74
CA GLN A 575 -5.74 -3.53 6.62
C GLN A 575 -6.63 -4.65 7.11
N THR A 576 -6.61 -5.75 6.35
CA THR A 576 -7.07 -7.06 6.76
C THR A 576 -5.89 -7.97 7.15
N ALA A 577 -6.16 -9.00 7.94
CA ALA A 577 -5.25 -10.11 8.20
C ALA A 577 -6.04 -11.41 8.35
N VAL A 578 -5.43 -12.54 8.03
CA VAL A 578 -5.99 -13.86 8.32
C VAL A 578 -5.38 -14.38 9.62
N ASP A 579 -6.23 -14.90 10.51
CA ASP A 579 -5.78 -15.45 11.79
C ASP A 579 -4.89 -16.69 11.59
N PRO A 580 -3.62 -16.66 12.02
CA PRO A 580 -2.71 -17.79 11.81
C PRO A 580 -3.06 -19.01 12.65
N SER A 581 -3.97 -18.89 13.63
CA SER A 581 -4.35 -20.00 14.51
C SER A 581 -5.36 -20.94 13.86
N ASP A 582 -6.25 -20.42 13.03
CA ASP A 582 -7.30 -21.21 12.36
C ASP A 582 -7.26 -21.08 10.82
N ASP A 583 -6.50 -20.12 10.32
CA ASP A 583 -6.38 -19.83 8.88
C ASP A 583 -7.74 -19.58 8.19
N CYS A 584 -8.72 -19.13 8.98
CA CYS A 584 -10.13 -18.93 8.63
C CYS A 584 -10.65 -17.58 9.01
N THR A 585 -10.41 -17.14 10.25
CA THR A 585 -10.92 -15.87 10.78
C THR A 585 -10.19 -14.72 10.11
N MET A 586 -10.96 -13.81 9.53
CA MET A 586 -10.45 -12.59 8.90
C MET A 586 -10.57 -11.43 9.88
N TRP A 587 -9.49 -10.73 10.10
CA TRP A 587 -9.42 -9.53 10.91
C TRP A 587 -9.39 -8.30 10.02
N TYR A 588 -10.00 -7.23 10.49
CA TYR A 588 -10.04 -5.96 9.78
C TYR A 588 -10.01 -4.81 10.77
N VAL A 589 -9.36 -3.72 10.41
CA VAL A 589 -9.35 -2.46 11.15
C VAL A 589 -9.73 -1.33 10.22
N GLY A 590 -10.52 -0.38 10.71
CA GLY A 590 -10.86 0.83 9.97
C GLY A 590 -11.39 1.93 10.89
N ASP A 591 -11.43 3.14 10.36
CA ASP A 591 -11.83 4.33 11.09
C ASP A 591 -13.33 4.55 11.07
N TYR A 592 -13.86 5.08 12.16
CA TYR A 592 -15.24 5.55 12.30
C TYR A 592 -15.26 6.77 13.23
N LEU A 593 -16.37 7.45 13.29
CA LEU A 593 -16.51 8.66 14.11
C LEU A 593 -17.53 8.43 15.22
N LYS A 594 -17.05 8.46 16.45
CA LYS A 594 -17.90 8.40 17.64
C LYS A 594 -18.70 9.68 17.80
N LYS A 595 -19.86 9.57 18.44
CA LYS A 595 -20.70 10.71 18.78
C LYS A 595 -19.91 11.78 19.54
N GLY A 596 -19.98 13.01 19.04
CA GLY A 596 -19.29 14.15 19.63
C GLY A 596 -17.80 14.24 19.34
N SER A 597 -17.24 13.34 18.51
CA SER A 597 -15.87 13.44 18.04
C SER A 597 -15.83 14.15 16.68
N ALA A 598 -14.81 14.97 16.46
CA ALA A 598 -14.44 15.52 15.16
C ALA A 598 -13.17 14.85 14.58
N ASN A 599 -12.69 13.79 15.25
CA ASN A 599 -11.52 13.02 14.84
C ASN A 599 -11.85 11.53 14.90
N TYR A 600 -11.10 10.73 14.17
CA TYR A 600 -11.36 9.29 14.03
C TYR A 600 -11.21 8.52 15.34
N SER A 601 -12.01 7.48 15.47
CA SER A 601 -11.77 6.30 16.29
C SER A 601 -11.54 5.13 15.37
N SER A 602 -10.80 4.11 15.78
CA SER A 602 -10.68 2.90 14.97
C SER A 602 -11.44 1.73 15.60
N ARG A 603 -11.94 0.83 14.73
CA ARG A 603 -12.62 -0.39 15.14
C ARG A 603 -11.89 -1.59 14.57
N ILE A 604 -11.52 -2.50 15.45
CA ILE A 604 -10.94 -3.80 15.07
C ILE A 604 -12.05 -4.84 15.14
N GLY A 605 -12.22 -5.61 14.07
CA GLY A 605 -13.21 -6.68 13.99
C GLY A 605 -12.62 -7.97 13.46
N ALA A 606 -13.12 -9.10 13.98
CA ALA A 606 -12.84 -10.43 13.47
C ALA A 606 -14.12 -11.02 12.87
N PHE A 607 -14.02 -11.53 11.67
CA PHE A 607 -15.13 -12.10 10.91
C PHE A 607 -14.86 -13.56 10.58
N ARG A 608 -15.90 -14.37 10.69
CA ARG A 608 -15.82 -15.78 10.28
C ARG A 608 -16.83 -16.06 9.17
N LEU A 609 -16.35 -16.66 8.11
CA LEU A 609 -17.19 -17.03 6.97
C LEU A 609 -17.76 -18.46 7.15
N PRO A 610 -18.96 -18.72 6.61
CA PRO A 610 -19.55 -20.06 6.68
C PRO A 610 -18.64 -21.15 6.11
N GLY A 611 -18.57 -22.28 6.77
CA GLY A 611 -17.80 -23.45 6.30
C GLY A 611 -16.30 -23.43 6.61
N CYS A 612 -15.77 -22.34 7.15
CA CYS A 612 -14.40 -22.30 7.65
C CYS A 612 -14.41 -22.47 9.19
N LYS A 613 -13.99 -23.66 9.64
CA LYS A 613 -13.98 -24.06 11.07
C LYS A 613 -12.57 -24.34 11.53
#